data_3f02b6058be5df5c8a5905f654ef2e4d
#
_entry.id   3f02b6058be5df5c8a5905f654ef2e4d
#
_cell.length_a   1.000
_cell.length_b   1.000
_cell.length_c   1.000
_cell.angle_alpha   90.00
_cell.angle_beta   90.00
_cell.angle_gamma   90.00
#
_symmetry.space_group_name_H-M   'P 1'
#
loop_
_entity.id
_entity.type
_entity.pdbx_description
1 polymer ?
#
loop_
_entity_poly.entity_id
_entity_poly.type
_entity_poly.pdbx_seq_one_letter_code
_entity_poly.pdbx_strand_id
1 'polypeptide(L)'
;MMVDEGLKSELRKQGVYVTTWDQLVNWGRSNSIWPLQFGLACCAIEMIATAASRYDIARFGSEIFRASPRQADLMIVAGTVTKKMAPQVVRLYNQMAEPKYVISMGACATSGGPFHKGYNVLKGIDRYIPVDVYIPGCPPTPEALLDGLMRLQERIKARPFKAAMDEKQGEYAVPAYGDRGLLPRYNPGVWRPPTLPPVVATATPTSSASSSTPPSGP
;
A
#
# COMPACT_ATOMS: atom_id res chain seq x y z
N MET A 1 11.22 24.85 17.86
CA MET A 1 11.41 24.90 19.32
C MET A 1 11.49 23.47 19.80
N MET A 2 12.71 22.95 20.06
CA MET A 2 12.90 21.60 20.57
C MET A 2 12.62 21.61 22.06
N VAL A 3 11.58 20.94 22.49
CA VAL A 3 11.31 20.71 23.92
C VAL A 3 12.23 19.60 24.37
N ASP A 4 12.99 19.85 25.44
CA ASP A 4 13.96 18.91 26.00
C ASP A 4 13.32 17.57 26.35
N GLU A 5 13.97 16.44 26.02
CA GLU A 5 13.48 15.09 26.31
C GLU A 5 13.26 14.86 27.82
N GLY A 6 14.07 15.49 28.67
CA GLY A 6 13.93 15.46 30.13
C GLY A 6 12.62 16.11 30.59
N LEU A 7 12.27 17.27 30.04
CA LEU A 7 11.03 17.96 30.34
C LEU A 7 9.80 17.17 29.87
N LYS A 8 9.89 16.51 28.72
CA LYS A 8 8.82 15.61 28.22
C LYS A 8 8.56 14.43 29.16
N SER A 9 9.62 13.86 29.75
CA SER A 9 9.48 12.74 30.68
C SER A 9 8.79 13.14 31.98
N GLU A 10 9.09 14.33 32.51
CA GLU A 10 8.44 14.87 33.72
C GLU A 10 6.98 15.24 33.46
N LEU A 11 6.69 15.90 32.35
CA LEU A 11 5.32 16.23 31.95
C LEU A 11 4.45 14.98 31.75
N ARG A 12 5.03 13.90 31.21
CA ARG A 12 4.32 12.63 31.03
C ARG A 12 3.93 11.98 32.36
N LYS A 13 4.75 12.11 33.42
CA LYS A 13 4.39 11.65 34.78
C LYS A 13 3.20 12.41 35.36
N GLN A 14 3.03 13.66 34.96
CA GLN A 14 1.90 14.50 35.33
C GLN A 14 0.67 14.35 34.44
N GLY A 15 0.69 13.38 33.48
CA GLY A 15 -0.39 13.15 32.53
C GLY A 15 -0.44 14.16 31.36
N VAL A 16 0.57 15.00 31.21
CA VAL A 16 0.65 15.98 30.12
C VAL A 16 1.46 15.38 28.96
N TYR A 17 0.84 15.28 27.79
CA TYR A 17 1.49 14.79 26.56
C TYR A 17 1.82 15.97 25.64
N VAL A 18 3.12 16.20 25.42
CA VAL A 18 3.60 17.20 24.46
C VAL A 18 3.80 16.51 23.12
N THR A 19 2.95 16.82 22.14
CA THR A 19 3.02 16.34 20.76
C THR A 19 3.35 17.48 19.81
N THR A 20 4.13 17.19 18.79
CA THR A 20 4.33 18.13 17.70
C THR A 20 3.10 18.16 16.77
N TRP A 21 2.90 19.27 16.05
CA TRP A 21 1.82 19.39 15.07
C TRP A 21 1.85 18.24 14.03
N ASP A 22 3.04 17.90 13.54
CA ASP A 22 3.22 16.78 12.61
C ASP A 22 2.75 15.44 13.18
N GLN A 23 3.03 15.18 14.47
CA GLN A 23 2.58 13.95 15.13
C GLN A 23 1.06 13.88 15.24
N LEU A 24 0.41 15.00 15.56
CA LEU A 24 -1.04 15.08 15.66
C LEU A 24 -1.69 14.85 14.28
N VAL A 25 -1.21 15.53 13.25
CA VAL A 25 -1.71 15.38 11.88
C VAL A 25 -1.49 13.96 11.37
N ASN A 26 -0.29 13.39 11.56
CA ASN A 26 0.01 12.03 11.14
C ASN A 26 -0.78 10.98 11.91
N TRP A 27 -1.07 11.21 13.20
CA TRP A 27 -1.96 10.35 13.96
C TRP A 27 -3.37 10.32 13.38
N GLY A 28 -3.95 11.49 13.10
CA GLY A 28 -5.26 11.58 12.47
C GLY A 28 -5.31 10.87 11.11
N ARG A 29 -4.33 11.14 10.25
CA ARG A 29 -4.24 10.54 8.90
C ARG A 29 -4.01 9.04 8.93
N SER A 30 -3.16 8.54 9.83
CA SER A 30 -2.88 7.10 9.92
C SER A 30 -4.08 6.30 10.41
N ASN A 31 -4.98 6.90 11.19
CA ASN A 31 -6.17 6.23 11.72
C ASN A 31 -7.44 6.49 10.88
N SER A 32 -7.35 7.26 9.80
CA SER A 32 -8.46 7.54 8.89
C SER A 32 -7.94 7.52 7.45
N ILE A 33 -7.72 6.32 6.93
CA ILE A 33 -7.25 6.09 5.56
C ILE A 33 -8.42 5.58 4.75
N TRP A 34 -8.89 6.36 3.78
CA TRP A 34 -10.05 5.99 2.98
C TRP A 34 -9.62 5.35 1.65
N PRO A 35 -9.86 4.04 1.48
CA PRO A 35 -9.54 3.36 0.25
C PRO A 35 -10.43 3.81 -0.92
N LEU A 36 -9.83 3.87 -2.12
CA LEU A 36 -10.56 3.98 -3.36
C LEU A 36 -11.27 2.65 -3.65
N GLN A 37 -12.55 2.72 -4.02
CA GLN A 37 -13.31 1.56 -4.47
C GLN A 37 -12.82 1.12 -5.86
N PHE A 38 -11.78 0.29 -5.88
CA PHE A 38 -11.10 -0.12 -7.09
C PHE A 38 -10.60 -1.56 -6.95
N GLY A 39 -11.14 -2.46 -7.76
CA GLY A 39 -10.77 -3.88 -7.78
C GLY A 39 -10.66 -4.37 -9.22
N LEU A 40 -9.67 -5.21 -9.51
CA LEU A 40 -9.36 -5.65 -10.88
C LEU A 40 -9.61 -7.14 -11.10
N ALA A 41 -9.29 -7.99 -10.13
CA ALA A 41 -9.38 -9.44 -10.28
C ALA A 41 -9.57 -10.13 -8.92
N CYS A 42 -9.12 -11.40 -8.79
CA CYS A 42 -9.33 -12.23 -7.60
C CYS A 42 -8.85 -11.62 -6.29
N CYS A 43 -7.78 -10.81 -6.28
CA CYS A 43 -7.34 -10.12 -5.07
C CYS A 43 -8.39 -9.14 -4.52
N ALA A 44 -9.25 -8.60 -5.37
CA ALA A 44 -10.35 -7.73 -4.93
C ALA A 44 -11.39 -8.48 -4.10
N ILE A 45 -11.56 -9.79 -4.31
CA ILE A 45 -12.47 -10.62 -3.51
C ILE A 45 -11.92 -10.76 -2.08
N GLU A 46 -10.61 -10.97 -1.94
CA GLU A 46 -9.95 -10.98 -0.61
C GLU A 46 -10.01 -9.60 0.05
N MET A 47 -9.93 -8.52 -0.71
CA MET A 47 -10.13 -7.16 -0.21
C MET A 47 -11.56 -6.97 0.32
N ILE A 48 -12.58 -7.51 -0.36
CA ILE A 48 -13.97 -7.52 0.12
C ILE A 48 -14.10 -8.37 1.38
N ALA A 49 -13.44 -9.54 1.42
CA ALA A 49 -13.44 -10.41 2.60
C ALA A 49 -12.80 -9.72 3.81
N THR A 50 -11.78 -8.88 3.60
CA THR A 50 -11.16 -8.07 4.67
C THR A 50 -12.12 -7.02 5.24
N ALA A 51 -13.02 -6.48 4.41
CA ALA A 51 -14.06 -5.56 4.83
C ALA A 51 -15.27 -6.26 5.49
N ALA A 52 -15.35 -7.60 5.39
CA ALA A 52 -16.44 -8.36 5.99
C ALA A 52 -16.28 -8.51 7.51
N SER A 53 -17.35 -8.89 8.19
CA SER A 53 -17.47 -8.94 9.65
C SER A 53 -16.41 -9.78 10.37
N ARG A 54 -15.82 -10.79 9.71
CA ARG A 54 -14.79 -11.63 10.32
C ARG A 54 -13.49 -10.89 10.60
N TYR A 55 -13.07 -10.01 9.70
CA TYR A 55 -11.79 -9.29 9.79
C TYR A 55 -11.97 -7.84 10.16
N ASP A 56 -12.99 -7.19 9.60
CA ASP A 56 -13.44 -5.85 9.92
C ASP A 56 -12.34 -4.77 9.82
N ILE A 57 -12.04 -4.38 8.60
CA ILE A 57 -11.05 -3.33 8.28
C ILE A 57 -11.38 -1.97 8.94
N ALA A 58 -12.62 -1.79 9.43
CA ALA A 58 -13.05 -0.60 10.16
C ALA A 58 -12.21 -0.33 11.41
N ARG A 59 -11.75 -1.38 12.09
CA ARG A 59 -10.86 -1.29 13.28
C ARG A 59 -9.54 -0.59 12.98
N PHE A 60 -9.15 -0.54 11.71
CA PHE A 60 -7.92 0.10 11.25
C PHE A 60 -8.18 1.48 10.62
N GLY A 61 -9.42 1.98 10.73
CA GLY A 61 -9.81 3.30 10.21
C GLY A 61 -9.96 3.36 8.69
N SER A 62 -10.19 2.22 8.02
CA SER A 62 -10.27 2.11 6.55
C SER A 62 -11.60 1.54 6.06
N GLU A 63 -12.68 1.73 6.81
CA GLU A 63 -14.01 1.19 6.49
C GLU A 63 -14.60 1.78 5.22
N ILE A 64 -14.36 3.08 4.98
CA ILE A 64 -15.09 3.83 3.95
C ILE A 64 -14.38 3.71 2.61
N PHE A 65 -14.89 2.84 1.75
CA PHE A 65 -14.47 2.79 0.35
C PHE A 65 -15.15 3.91 -0.45
N ARG A 66 -14.32 4.83 -0.97
CA ARG A 66 -14.80 5.97 -1.76
C ARG A 66 -14.85 5.62 -3.24
N ALA A 67 -15.99 5.91 -3.88
CA ALA A 67 -16.14 5.75 -5.33
C ALA A 67 -15.41 6.86 -6.10
N SER A 68 -15.30 8.06 -5.51
CA SER A 68 -14.59 9.19 -6.12
C SER A 68 -13.11 9.18 -5.73
N PRO A 69 -12.18 9.21 -6.71
CA PRO A 69 -10.74 9.29 -6.43
C PRO A 69 -10.35 10.53 -5.62
N ARG A 70 -11.05 11.64 -5.82
CA ARG A 70 -10.77 12.90 -5.12
C ARG A 70 -11.05 12.87 -3.62
N GLN A 71 -11.78 11.86 -3.15
CA GLN A 71 -12.13 11.65 -1.75
C GLN A 71 -11.38 10.47 -1.12
N ALA A 72 -10.51 9.81 -1.88
CA ALA A 72 -9.76 8.64 -1.44
C ALA A 72 -8.28 9.01 -1.19
N ASP A 73 -7.72 8.45 -0.14
CA ASP A 73 -6.32 8.63 0.26
C ASP A 73 -5.45 7.44 -0.13
N LEU A 74 -6.06 6.26 -0.29
CA LEU A 74 -5.37 5.01 -0.56
C LEU A 74 -5.92 4.36 -1.83
N MET A 75 -5.03 3.97 -2.75
CA MET A 75 -5.33 3.09 -3.87
C MET A 75 -4.80 1.69 -3.59
N ILE A 76 -5.69 0.70 -3.53
CA ILE A 76 -5.29 -0.71 -3.45
C ILE A 76 -5.41 -1.30 -4.86
N VAL A 77 -4.27 -1.57 -5.50
CA VAL A 77 -4.25 -2.24 -6.81
C VAL A 77 -4.38 -3.74 -6.58
N ALA A 78 -5.63 -4.22 -6.59
CA ALA A 78 -5.98 -5.59 -6.23
C ALA A 78 -6.25 -6.44 -7.47
N GLY A 79 -5.22 -7.09 -7.98
CA GLY A 79 -5.34 -8.07 -9.06
C GLY A 79 -4.51 -7.78 -10.29
N THR A 80 -4.83 -8.49 -11.38
CA THR A 80 -4.10 -8.43 -12.65
C THR A 80 -4.39 -7.12 -13.37
N VAL A 81 -3.34 -6.36 -13.66
CA VAL A 81 -3.45 -5.12 -14.44
C VAL A 81 -3.19 -5.44 -15.91
N THR A 82 -4.18 -5.23 -16.76
CA THR A 82 -4.02 -5.37 -18.20
C THR A 82 -3.48 -4.09 -18.84
N LYS A 83 -2.83 -4.21 -19.99
CA LYS A 83 -2.35 -3.05 -20.76
C LYS A 83 -3.47 -2.06 -21.10
N LYS A 84 -4.67 -2.57 -21.37
CA LYS A 84 -5.85 -1.74 -21.66
C LYS A 84 -6.34 -0.99 -20.41
N MET A 85 -6.17 -1.57 -19.23
CA MET A 85 -6.57 -0.95 -17.95
C MET A 85 -5.53 0.02 -17.40
N ALA A 86 -4.28 -0.10 -17.76
CA ALA A 86 -3.18 0.73 -17.25
C ALA A 86 -3.43 2.25 -17.36
N PRO A 87 -3.92 2.78 -18.51
CA PRO A 87 -4.25 4.20 -18.61
C PRO A 87 -5.28 4.67 -17.59
N GLN A 88 -6.26 3.82 -17.28
CA GLN A 88 -7.29 4.16 -16.30
C GLN A 88 -6.74 4.19 -14.87
N VAL A 89 -5.87 3.24 -14.52
CA VAL A 89 -5.21 3.21 -13.20
C VAL A 89 -4.41 4.49 -12.99
N VAL A 90 -3.63 4.92 -13.99
CA VAL A 90 -2.83 6.16 -13.90
C VAL A 90 -3.73 7.40 -13.82
N ARG A 91 -4.83 7.44 -14.58
CA ARG A 91 -5.81 8.55 -14.49
C ARG A 91 -6.44 8.64 -13.10
N LEU A 92 -6.88 7.51 -12.53
CA LEU A 92 -7.45 7.46 -11.19
C LEU A 92 -6.43 7.92 -10.14
N TYR A 93 -5.16 7.46 -10.27
CA TYR A 93 -4.09 7.88 -9.39
C TYR A 93 -3.84 9.41 -9.48
N ASN A 94 -3.80 9.99 -10.67
CA ASN A 94 -3.63 11.42 -10.85
C ASN A 94 -4.80 12.24 -10.29
N GLN A 95 -6.01 11.67 -10.26
CA GLN A 95 -7.20 12.32 -9.71
C GLN A 95 -7.28 12.27 -8.18
N MET A 96 -6.49 11.43 -7.52
CA MET A 96 -6.46 11.36 -6.06
C MET A 96 -5.82 12.62 -5.48
N ALA A 97 -6.35 13.05 -4.32
CA ALA A 97 -5.80 14.18 -3.58
C ALA A 97 -4.45 13.81 -2.93
N GLU A 98 -3.56 14.79 -2.81
CA GLU A 98 -2.32 14.62 -2.05
C GLU A 98 -2.57 14.84 -0.54
N PRO A 99 -1.87 14.11 0.33
CA PRO A 99 -0.96 13.00 0.07
C PRO A 99 -1.70 11.69 -0.16
N LYS A 100 -1.31 10.95 -1.18
CA LYS A 100 -1.92 9.69 -1.61
C LYS A 100 -0.97 8.51 -1.44
N TYR A 101 -1.53 7.32 -1.23
CA TYR A 101 -0.79 6.09 -0.99
C TYR A 101 -1.24 5.00 -1.94
N VAL A 102 -0.33 4.08 -2.26
CA VAL A 102 -0.61 2.95 -3.15
C VAL A 102 -0.13 1.65 -2.52
N ILE A 103 -1.03 0.68 -2.43
CA ILE A 103 -0.73 -0.70 -2.06
C ILE A 103 -0.84 -1.57 -3.32
N SER A 104 0.23 -2.29 -3.64
CA SER A 104 0.22 -3.35 -4.65
C SER A 104 -0.16 -4.67 -4.00
N MET A 105 -1.39 -5.15 -4.23
CA MET A 105 -1.91 -6.37 -3.63
C MET A 105 -1.81 -7.55 -4.57
N GLY A 106 -0.99 -8.52 -4.19
CA GLY A 106 -0.81 -9.79 -4.87
C GLY A 106 0.28 -9.80 -5.95
N ALA A 107 0.65 -11.00 -6.35
CA ALA A 107 1.72 -11.23 -7.31
C ALA A 107 1.45 -10.61 -8.69
N CYS A 108 0.18 -10.55 -9.11
CA CYS A 108 -0.18 -9.99 -10.41
C CYS A 108 0.09 -8.49 -10.49
N ALA A 109 -0.30 -7.71 -9.48
CA ALA A 109 -0.05 -6.28 -9.42
C ALA A 109 1.45 -5.97 -9.27
N THR A 110 2.18 -6.82 -8.53
CA THR A 110 3.60 -6.62 -8.23
C THR A 110 4.53 -6.95 -9.41
N SER A 111 4.26 -8.05 -10.14
CA SER A 111 5.18 -8.53 -11.18
C SER A 111 4.50 -9.18 -12.38
N GLY A 112 3.17 -9.19 -12.44
CA GLY A 112 2.39 -9.95 -13.38
C GLY A 112 2.09 -11.38 -12.93
N GLY A 113 2.72 -11.88 -11.88
CA GLY A 113 2.47 -13.16 -11.23
C GLY A 113 2.37 -14.36 -12.19
N PRO A 114 1.33 -15.20 -12.05
CA PRO A 114 1.11 -16.35 -12.94
C PRO A 114 0.96 -15.97 -14.40
N PHE A 115 0.55 -14.73 -14.69
CA PHE A 115 0.30 -14.22 -16.04
C PHE A 115 1.46 -13.38 -16.59
N HIS A 116 2.65 -13.49 -15.99
CA HIS A 116 3.84 -12.70 -16.40
C HIS A 116 4.17 -12.85 -17.89
N LYS A 117 3.96 -14.03 -18.48
CA LYS A 117 4.16 -14.29 -19.92
C LYS A 117 2.99 -13.82 -20.80
N GLY A 118 1.89 -13.37 -20.18
CA GLY A 118 0.73 -12.91 -20.92
C GLY A 118 1.03 -11.66 -21.76
N TYR A 119 0.61 -11.66 -23.03
CA TYR A 119 0.88 -10.55 -23.96
C TYR A 119 0.15 -9.24 -23.59
N ASN A 120 -0.98 -9.32 -22.89
CA ASN A 120 -1.78 -8.18 -22.48
C ASN A 120 -1.68 -7.82 -20.99
N VAL A 121 -0.79 -8.45 -20.23
CA VAL A 121 -0.61 -8.21 -18.80
C VAL A 121 0.59 -7.31 -18.55
N LEU A 122 0.44 -6.37 -17.60
CA LEU A 122 1.54 -5.56 -17.11
C LEU A 122 2.43 -6.38 -16.17
N LYS A 123 3.73 -6.14 -16.27
CA LYS A 123 4.75 -6.80 -15.44
C LYS A 123 5.15 -5.94 -14.26
N GLY A 124 4.15 -5.55 -13.46
CA GLY A 124 4.29 -4.67 -12.31
C GLY A 124 3.66 -3.29 -12.54
N ILE A 125 2.89 -2.84 -11.56
CA ILE A 125 2.24 -1.51 -11.59
C ILE A 125 3.22 -0.39 -11.20
N ASP A 126 4.27 -0.74 -10.47
CA ASP A 126 5.34 0.15 -10.02
C ASP A 126 6.08 0.88 -11.14
N ARG A 127 5.95 0.38 -12.37
CA ARG A 127 6.48 1.03 -13.57
C ARG A 127 5.72 2.27 -14.01
N TYR A 128 4.51 2.46 -13.48
CA TYR A 128 3.59 3.53 -13.92
C TYR A 128 3.20 4.46 -12.78
N ILE A 129 3.05 3.93 -11.58
CA ILE A 129 2.71 4.70 -10.37
C ILE A 129 3.62 4.26 -9.22
N PRO A 130 3.97 5.15 -8.29
CA PRO A 130 4.76 4.80 -7.13
C PRO A 130 3.96 3.91 -6.18
N VAL A 131 4.59 2.84 -5.70
CA VAL A 131 3.99 1.89 -4.75
C VAL A 131 4.63 2.06 -3.38
N ASP A 132 3.81 2.18 -2.34
CA ASP A 132 4.27 2.34 -0.97
C ASP A 132 4.48 0.99 -0.28
N VAL A 133 3.55 0.06 -0.48
CA VAL A 133 3.58 -1.25 0.17
C VAL A 133 3.26 -2.34 -0.84
N TYR A 134 4.01 -3.44 -0.78
CA TYR A 134 3.75 -4.64 -1.58
C TYR A 134 3.25 -5.75 -0.66
N ILE A 135 2.15 -6.39 -1.06
CA ILE A 135 1.56 -7.51 -0.32
C ILE A 135 1.69 -8.76 -1.20
N PRO A 136 2.57 -9.71 -0.85
CA PRO A 136 2.74 -10.94 -1.62
C PRO A 136 1.56 -11.90 -1.41
N GLY A 137 1.30 -12.73 -2.41
CA GLY A 137 0.26 -13.77 -2.39
C GLY A 137 -0.44 -13.89 -3.74
N CYS A 138 -1.21 -14.97 -3.92
CA CYS A 138 -1.97 -15.19 -5.15
C CYS A 138 -3.25 -16.03 -4.88
N PRO A 139 -4.32 -15.39 -4.36
CA PRO A 139 -4.39 -14.08 -3.74
C PRO A 139 -3.72 -14.04 -2.36
N PRO A 140 -3.37 -12.85 -1.83
CA PRO A 140 -2.98 -12.69 -0.43
C PRO A 140 -4.19 -12.94 0.47
N THR A 141 -3.94 -13.44 1.68
CA THR A 141 -5.01 -13.60 2.67
C THR A 141 -5.48 -12.24 3.21
N PRO A 142 -6.69 -12.13 3.76
CA PRO A 142 -7.18 -10.91 4.39
C PRO A 142 -6.26 -10.38 5.50
N GLU A 143 -5.64 -11.29 6.28
CA GLU A 143 -4.67 -10.93 7.32
C GLU A 143 -3.42 -10.27 6.73
N ALA A 144 -2.96 -10.74 5.56
CA ALA A 144 -1.82 -10.13 4.87
C ALA A 144 -2.13 -8.71 4.41
N LEU A 145 -3.38 -8.44 4.00
CA LEU A 145 -3.83 -7.09 3.66
C LEU A 145 -3.86 -6.18 4.89
N LEU A 146 -4.36 -6.68 6.02
CA LEU A 146 -4.36 -5.95 7.29
C LEU A 146 -2.92 -5.63 7.77
N ASP A 147 -1.99 -6.58 7.68
CA ASP A 147 -0.56 -6.34 7.97
C ASP A 147 0.03 -5.28 7.06
N GLY A 148 -0.28 -5.33 5.76
CA GLY A 148 0.12 -4.31 4.80
C GLY A 148 -0.42 -2.92 5.13
N LEU A 149 -1.66 -2.82 5.60
CA LEU A 149 -2.28 -1.58 6.04
C LEU A 149 -1.61 -1.03 7.31
N MET A 150 -1.33 -1.89 8.30
CA MET A 150 -0.61 -1.50 9.50
C MET A 150 0.79 -0.96 9.18
N ARG A 151 1.53 -1.60 8.27
CA ARG A 151 2.83 -1.10 7.79
C ARG A 151 2.73 0.24 7.10
N LEU A 152 1.67 0.47 6.34
CA LEU A 152 1.41 1.79 5.75
C LEU A 152 1.17 2.84 6.84
N GLN A 153 0.39 2.52 7.86
CA GLN A 153 0.13 3.41 9.00
C GLN A 153 1.42 3.77 9.75
N GLU A 154 2.30 2.80 9.98
CA GLU A 154 3.63 3.04 10.59
C GLU A 154 4.47 3.97 9.72
N ARG A 155 4.47 3.77 8.40
CA ARG A 155 5.17 4.62 7.45
C ARG A 155 4.66 6.07 7.47
N ILE A 156 3.35 6.25 7.58
CA ILE A 156 2.73 7.59 7.70
C ILE A 156 3.16 8.27 9.00
N LYS A 157 3.17 7.54 10.12
CA LYS A 157 3.58 8.07 11.43
C LYS A 157 5.06 8.45 11.47
N ALA A 158 5.91 7.71 10.77
CA ALA A 158 7.35 7.92 10.76
C ALA A 158 7.82 9.13 9.93
N ARG A 159 6.99 9.62 8.99
CA ARG A 159 7.37 10.68 8.07
C ARG A 159 6.79 12.04 8.47
N PRO A 160 7.55 13.16 8.36
CA PRO A 160 6.98 14.49 8.51
C PRO A 160 5.97 14.76 7.38
N PHE A 161 4.88 15.44 7.72
CA PHE A 161 3.78 15.72 6.81
C PHE A 161 4.22 16.45 5.53
N LYS A 162 5.07 17.46 5.69
CA LYS A 162 5.60 18.24 4.56
C LYS A 162 6.36 17.37 3.56
N ALA A 163 7.22 16.47 4.04
CA ALA A 163 7.95 15.55 3.17
C ALA A 163 7.03 14.57 2.42
N ALA A 164 5.93 14.16 3.05
CA ALA A 164 4.93 13.29 2.40
C ALA A 164 4.17 14.03 1.29
N MET A 165 3.95 15.34 1.43
CA MET A 165 3.34 16.17 0.40
C MET A 165 4.28 16.39 -0.79
N ASP A 166 5.56 16.66 -0.53
CA ASP A 166 6.52 17.03 -1.58
C ASP A 166 6.98 15.82 -2.43
N GLU A 167 6.95 14.60 -1.87
CA GLU A 167 7.49 13.39 -2.53
C GLU A 167 6.71 12.96 -3.76
N LYS A 168 5.38 13.13 -3.76
CA LYS A 168 4.48 12.59 -4.79
C LYS A 168 3.81 13.67 -5.64
N GLN A 169 4.25 14.91 -5.51
CA GLN A 169 3.73 15.99 -6.33
C GLN A 169 4.08 15.78 -7.80
N GLY A 170 3.05 15.74 -8.63
CA GLY A 170 3.17 15.65 -10.06
C GLY A 170 2.11 14.78 -10.71
N GLU A 171 1.77 15.12 -11.91
CA GLU A 171 0.90 14.36 -12.76
C GLU A 171 1.71 13.32 -13.53
N TYR A 172 1.38 12.05 -13.35
CA TYR A 172 2.02 10.96 -14.08
C TYR A 172 1.47 10.88 -15.49
N ALA A 173 2.38 10.72 -16.47
CA ALA A 173 1.98 10.61 -17.86
C ALA A 173 1.06 9.39 -18.06
N VAL A 174 -0.16 9.66 -18.54
CA VAL A 174 -1.11 8.60 -18.87
C VAL A 174 -0.61 7.85 -20.10
N PRO A 175 -0.36 6.54 -19.99
CA PRO A 175 0.10 5.77 -21.13
C PRO A 175 -0.97 5.71 -22.24
N ALA A 176 -0.61 6.00 -23.47
CA ALA A 176 -1.50 5.88 -24.61
C ALA A 176 -1.57 4.42 -25.09
N TYR A 177 -2.78 3.90 -25.23
CA TYR A 177 -3.02 2.63 -25.88
C TYR A 177 -3.06 2.89 -27.39
N GLY A 178 -1.98 2.56 -28.10
CA GLY A 178 -1.92 2.76 -29.54
C GLY A 178 -2.69 1.67 -30.33
N ASP A 179 -3.02 1.97 -31.59
CA ASP A 179 -3.81 1.10 -32.51
C ASP A 179 -3.22 -0.31 -32.70
N ARG A 180 -1.96 -0.53 -32.36
CA ARG A 180 -1.27 -1.83 -32.44
C ARG A 180 -1.19 -2.58 -31.12
N GLY A 181 -1.95 -2.18 -30.08
CA GLY A 181 -1.95 -2.84 -28.78
C GLY A 181 -0.60 -2.81 -28.06
N LEU A 182 0.29 -1.91 -28.44
CA LEU A 182 1.63 -1.79 -27.87
C LEU A 182 1.55 -1.25 -26.45
N LEU A 183 2.47 -1.76 -25.63
CA LEU A 183 2.71 -1.29 -24.28
C LEU A 183 2.74 0.24 -24.23
N PRO A 184 2.03 0.84 -23.27
CA PRO A 184 2.30 2.21 -22.92
C PRO A 184 3.81 2.35 -22.70
N ARG A 185 4.45 3.29 -23.36
CA ARG A 185 5.89 3.50 -23.19
C ARG A 185 6.15 3.91 -21.75
N TYR A 186 7.00 3.14 -21.08
CA TYR A 186 7.61 3.54 -19.83
C TYR A 186 8.23 4.94 -20.03
N ASN A 187 7.81 5.89 -19.18
CA ASN A 187 8.38 7.22 -19.22
C ASN A 187 9.36 7.37 -18.04
N PRO A 188 10.67 7.15 -18.26
CA PRO A 188 11.67 7.18 -17.18
C PRO A 188 11.85 8.58 -16.56
N GLY A 189 11.30 9.62 -17.17
CA GLY A 189 11.43 11.00 -16.70
C GLY A 189 10.45 11.41 -15.61
N VAL A 190 9.37 10.66 -15.42
CA VAL A 190 8.29 11.03 -14.48
C VAL A 190 8.32 10.20 -13.21
N TRP A 191 8.82 8.98 -13.26
CA TRP A 191 8.95 8.12 -12.09
C TRP A 191 10.38 8.09 -11.58
N ARG A 192 10.57 8.53 -10.36
CA ARG A 192 11.79 8.26 -9.59
C ARG A 192 11.46 7.19 -8.58
N PRO A 193 12.24 6.09 -8.50
CA PRO A 193 12.03 5.10 -7.45
C PRO A 193 12.11 5.80 -6.08
N PRO A 194 11.26 5.44 -5.12
CA PRO A 194 11.36 5.99 -3.79
C PRO A 194 12.76 5.75 -3.25
N THR A 195 13.36 6.76 -2.63
CA THR A 195 14.72 6.73 -2.05
C THR A 195 14.85 5.75 -0.88
N LEU A 196 13.73 5.20 -0.42
CA LEU A 196 13.69 4.15 0.59
C LEU A 196 13.31 2.82 -0.05
N PRO A 197 13.98 1.73 0.31
CA PRO A 197 13.59 0.41 -0.16
C PRO A 197 12.13 0.14 0.23
N PRO A 198 11.33 -0.49 -0.65
CA PRO A 198 9.98 -0.88 -0.31
C PRO A 198 10.01 -1.77 0.93
N VAL A 199 9.09 -1.54 1.87
CA VAL A 199 8.93 -2.44 3.01
C VAL A 199 8.35 -3.74 2.46
N VAL A 200 9.21 -4.71 2.19
CA VAL A 200 8.79 -6.07 1.87
C VAL A 200 8.28 -6.67 3.17
N ALA A 201 7.04 -7.16 3.17
CA ALA A 201 6.55 -7.96 4.28
C ALA A 201 7.46 -9.19 4.42
N THR A 202 8.37 -9.18 5.40
CA THR A 202 9.16 -10.36 5.72
C THR A 202 8.21 -11.45 6.16
N ALA A 203 8.26 -12.58 5.46
CA ALA A 203 7.58 -13.77 5.89
C ALA A 203 7.96 -14.05 7.34
N THR A 204 6.98 -14.32 8.18
CA THR A 204 7.17 -14.75 9.57
C THR A 204 8.23 -15.85 9.60
N PRO A 205 9.24 -15.79 10.48
CA PRO A 205 10.17 -16.89 10.60
C PRO A 205 9.38 -18.13 11.01
N THR A 206 9.33 -19.11 10.14
CA THR A 206 8.85 -20.46 10.47
C THR A 206 9.67 -20.94 11.64
N SER A 207 9.00 -21.10 12.80
CA SER A 207 9.59 -21.75 13.97
C SER A 207 10.13 -23.13 13.52
N SER A 208 11.43 -23.31 13.68
CA SER A 208 12.10 -24.58 13.47
C SER A 208 11.43 -25.65 14.34
N ALA A 209 10.60 -26.48 13.72
CA ALA A 209 10.14 -27.71 14.36
C ALA A 209 11.35 -28.62 14.52
N SER A 210 11.80 -28.77 15.77
CA SER A 210 12.77 -29.73 16.16
C SER A 210 12.23 -31.15 15.84
N SER A 211 12.90 -31.82 14.92
CA SER A 211 12.70 -33.23 14.63
C SER A 211 13.08 -34.08 15.85
N SER A 212 12.11 -34.50 16.65
CA SER A 212 12.29 -35.57 17.59
C SER A 212 12.06 -36.90 16.87
N THR A 213 13.13 -37.61 16.63
CA THR A 213 13.17 -39.00 16.17
C THR A 213 12.52 -39.91 17.24
N PRO A 214 11.56 -40.81 16.91
CA PRO A 214 11.08 -41.77 17.87
C PRO A 214 12.11 -42.90 18.07
N PRO A 215 12.26 -43.44 19.29
CA PRO A 215 13.18 -44.56 19.55
C PRO A 215 12.63 -45.86 18.98
N SER A 216 13.49 -46.60 18.29
CA SER A 216 13.30 -48.00 17.94
C SER A 216 13.31 -48.85 19.21
N GLY A 217 12.24 -49.54 19.50
CA GLY A 217 12.14 -50.57 20.55
C GLY A 217 11.78 -51.93 19.98
N PRO A 218 12.02 -53.04 20.71
CA PRO A 218 12.45 -54.32 20.19
C PRO A 218 11.37 -55.14 19.52
#